data_0c86d48c96329a2f92db3913283d1986
#
_entry.id   0c86d48c96329a2f92db3913283d1986
#
_cell.length_a   1.000
_cell.length_b   1.000
_cell.length_c   1.000
_cell.angle_alpha   90.00
_cell.angle_beta   90.00
_cell.angle_gamma   90.00
#
_symmetry.space_group_name_H-M   'P 1'
#
loop_
_entity.id
_entity.type
_entity.pdbx_description
1 polymer ?
#
loop_
_entity_poly.entity_id
_entity_poly.type
_entity_poly.pdbx_seq_one_letter_code
_entity_poly.pdbx_strand_id
1 'polypeptide(L)'
;MRTTFNFELNNKPNKEGKYIVMLRITQNRKLKRIKTCVELNRKSDWNRKRQEVRQSEPNYQIWNDRLNKELERAKEQYQELKDTGTVTPDKIKDGLLAAERPVSFLQYAKKRTEEIYNMGNIRNWKKYRTFCNKLELFLTDEKGKVKDLTFPELTPALISQFYSFLRTLPNERHPDKVLHPNTVQTNLNIFRTLIKRAIEVDRLMKMDNNPFLTFKYKGVRTEKEKLNSKEISSIKELQLQKDSLIWNCRNYFLFSYYCAGIRAGDLMQLRWNNISSDNRISYQMGKNHKTRDLKLPAQALEILQLYKKEDTKPTDYLFPILNNEEEWAKAMTQAEIDVLPPKMKEQMYNQISSKNAIINKELKKIAKQVEINKPVSLHIARHSFAKVAKEEGIETDTLQKMLGHEREETTKRYMGELDSSEYDSALEKIFEKKEQTDNDKLIEQLKRLTPEELKKVILELHL
;
A
#
# COMPACT_ATOMS: atom_id res chain seq x y z
N MET A 1 5.94 30.12 -42.36
CA MET A 1 6.68 29.05 -43.09
C MET A 1 5.70 27.97 -43.49
N ARG A 2 5.71 27.53 -44.75
CA ARG A 2 4.71 26.55 -45.27
C ARG A 2 5.28 25.14 -45.17
N THR A 3 4.63 24.26 -44.37
CA THR A 3 4.89 22.82 -44.38
C THR A 3 3.90 22.15 -45.31
N THR A 4 4.37 21.20 -46.15
CA THR A 4 3.51 20.43 -47.05
C THR A 4 3.63 18.94 -46.77
N PHE A 5 2.50 18.27 -46.87
CA PHE A 5 2.33 16.84 -46.70
C PHE A 5 1.81 16.25 -47.99
N ASN A 6 2.54 15.31 -48.58
CA ASN A 6 2.20 14.67 -49.84
C ASN A 6 2.47 13.17 -49.77
N PHE A 7 1.65 12.38 -50.44
CA PHE A 7 1.95 10.96 -50.64
C PHE A 7 2.68 10.74 -51.92
N GLU A 8 3.67 9.86 -51.88
CA GLU A 8 4.43 9.44 -53.07
C GLU A 8 4.63 7.91 -53.00
N LEU A 9 4.61 7.27 -54.20
CA LEU A 9 4.90 5.85 -54.30
C LEU A 9 6.41 5.64 -54.42
N ASN A 10 6.94 4.67 -53.71
CA ASN A 10 8.36 4.33 -53.81
C ASN A 10 8.70 3.80 -55.23
N ASN A 11 9.81 4.20 -55.81
CA ASN A 11 10.15 3.85 -57.19
C ASN A 11 10.57 2.39 -57.35
N LYS A 12 11.12 1.74 -56.31
CA LYS A 12 11.56 0.35 -56.32
C LYS A 12 10.63 -0.47 -55.38
N PRO A 13 10.30 -1.68 -55.77
CA PRO A 13 9.53 -2.57 -54.89
C PRO A 13 10.39 -3.01 -53.69
N ASN A 14 9.72 -3.42 -52.61
CA ASN A 14 10.33 -4.05 -51.45
C ASN A 14 10.78 -5.50 -51.78
N LYS A 15 11.34 -6.21 -50.80
CA LYS A 15 11.80 -7.61 -50.97
C LYS A 15 10.68 -8.60 -51.38
N GLU A 16 9.43 -8.21 -51.12
CA GLU A 16 8.22 -8.98 -51.46
C GLU A 16 7.60 -8.57 -52.81
N GLY A 17 8.29 -7.69 -53.59
CA GLY A 17 7.82 -7.21 -54.89
C GLY A 17 6.75 -6.11 -54.82
N LYS A 18 6.42 -5.58 -53.65
CA LYS A 18 5.37 -4.58 -53.46
C LYS A 18 5.92 -3.15 -53.42
N TYR A 19 5.14 -2.21 -53.92
CA TYR A 19 5.44 -0.78 -53.93
C TYR A 19 4.81 -0.11 -52.70
N ILE A 20 5.62 0.58 -51.90
CA ILE A 20 5.19 1.22 -50.65
C ILE A 20 4.83 2.66 -50.92
N VAL A 21 3.67 3.10 -50.39
CA VAL A 21 3.31 4.52 -50.36
C VAL A 21 4.05 5.18 -49.17
N MET A 22 4.64 6.34 -49.44
CA MET A 22 5.40 7.11 -48.45
C MET A 22 4.70 8.45 -48.17
N LEU A 23 4.56 8.84 -46.93
CA LEU A 23 4.20 10.20 -46.56
C LEU A 23 5.47 11.07 -46.61
N ARG A 24 5.47 12.10 -47.47
CA ARG A 24 6.50 13.08 -47.59
C ARG A 24 6.17 14.38 -46.92
N ILE A 25 6.98 14.77 -45.95
CA ILE A 25 6.88 16.02 -45.20
C ILE A 25 7.99 16.96 -45.72
N THR A 26 7.61 18.14 -46.21
CA THR A 26 8.56 19.13 -46.73
C THR A 26 8.38 20.48 -46.09
N GLN A 27 9.46 21.07 -45.60
CA GLN A 27 9.51 22.43 -45.01
C GLN A 27 10.90 23.03 -45.29
N ASN A 28 10.96 24.26 -45.79
CA ASN A 28 12.21 24.99 -46.02
C ASN A 28 13.25 24.16 -46.84
N ARG A 29 12.84 23.52 -47.92
CA ARG A 29 13.66 22.63 -48.76
C ARG A 29 14.19 21.38 -48.04
N LYS A 30 13.91 21.19 -46.75
CA LYS A 30 14.19 19.94 -46.03
C LYS A 30 13.01 19.00 -46.18
N LEU A 31 13.29 17.73 -46.49
CA LEU A 31 12.25 16.73 -46.65
C LEU A 31 12.54 15.50 -45.78
N LYS A 32 11.47 14.91 -45.26
CA LYS A 32 11.49 13.59 -44.61
C LYS A 32 10.40 12.71 -45.18
N ARG A 33 10.64 11.39 -45.15
CA ARG A 33 9.73 10.36 -45.63
C ARG A 33 9.40 9.42 -44.48
N ILE A 34 8.15 9.05 -44.42
CA ILE A 34 7.64 8.05 -43.47
C ILE A 34 6.97 6.95 -44.32
N LYS A 35 7.29 5.71 -44.03
CA LYS A 35 6.64 4.56 -44.63
C LYS A 35 5.22 4.47 -44.11
N THR A 36 4.22 4.41 -45.00
CA THR A 36 2.82 4.13 -44.62
C THR A 36 2.58 2.63 -44.57
N CYS A 37 1.42 2.23 -44.06
CA CYS A 37 0.99 0.83 -44.08
C CYS A 37 0.41 0.39 -45.43
N VAL A 38 0.42 1.25 -46.46
CA VAL A 38 -0.15 0.97 -47.79
C VAL A 38 0.91 0.45 -48.74
N GLU A 39 0.74 -0.78 -49.18
CA GLU A 39 1.61 -1.49 -50.12
C GLU A 39 0.79 -1.95 -51.33
N LEU A 40 1.26 -1.62 -52.53
CA LEU A 40 0.59 -1.92 -53.78
C LEU A 40 1.35 -2.99 -54.58
N ASN A 41 0.64 -3.90 -55.22
CA ASN A 41 1.24 -4.94 -56.06
C ASN A 41 1.74 -4.38 -57.41
N ARG A 42 1.08 -3.34 -57.91
CA ARG A 42 1.41 -2.74 -59.20
C ARG A 42 1.58 -1.24 -59.07
N LYS A 43 2.57 -0.69 -59.74
CA LYS A 43 2.83 0.74 -59.81
C LYS A 43 1.72 1.53 -60.49
N SER A 44 0.99 0.89 -61.42
CA SER A 44 -0.17 1.43 -62.13
C SER A 44 -1.37 1.73 -61.25
N ASP A 45 -1.47 1.07 -60.07
CA ASP A 45 -2.58 1.25 -59.14
C ASP A 45 -2.45 2.54 -58.29
N TRP A 46 -1.36 3.31 -58.51
CA TRP A 46 -1.13 4.61 -57.85
C TRP A 46 -1.46 5.78 -58.78
N ASN A 47 -2.29 6.71 -58.31
CA ASN A 47 -2.56 7.97 -58.99
C ASN A 47 -1.65 9.07 -58.41
N ARG A 48 -0.57 9.41 -59.13
CA ARG A 48 0.41 10.41 -58.70
C ARG A 48 -0.16 11.82 -58.57
N LYS A 49 -1.16 12.20 -59.44
CA LYS A 49 -1.76 13.56 -59.40
C LYS A 49 -2.67 13.74 -58.23
N ARG A 50 -3.53 12.75 -57.96
CA ARG A 50 -4.50 12.81 -56.85
C ARG A 50 -3.91 12.29 -55.53
N GLN A 51 -2.75 11.62 -55.60
CA GLN A 51 -2.07 11.01 -54.44
C GLN A 51 -3.00 9.96 -53.72
N GLU A 52 -3.64 9.14 -54.51
CA GLU A 52 -4.60 8.13 -54.09
C GLU A 52 -4.38 6.79 -54.79
N VAL A 53 -4.88 5.72 -54.15
CA VAL A 53 -4.91 4.39 -54.77
C VAL A 53 -6.10 4.34 -55.72
N ARG A 54 -5.85 3.83 -56.95
CA ARG A 54 -6.86 3.72 -58.02
C ARG A 54 -7.84 2.58 -57.75
N GLN A 55 -9.05 2.67 -58.36
CA GLN A 55 -10.08 1.65 -58.26
C GLN A 55 -9.69 0.29 -58.86
N SER A 56 -8.57 0.24 -59.62
CA SER A 56 -7.96 -1.02 -60.11
C SER A 56 -7.40 -1.91 -59.02
N GLU A 57 -7.15 -1.36 -57.81
CA GLU A 57 -6.73 -2.10 -56.65
C GLU A 57 -8.00 -2.53 -55.85
N PRO A 58 -8.22 -3.82 -55.57
CA PRO A 58 -9.42 -4.30 -54.92
C PRO A 58 -9.73 -3.62 -53.57
N ASN A 59 -8.69 -3.27 -52.80
CA ASN A 59 -8.81 -2.64 -51.51
C ASN A 59 -8.65 -1.11 -51.52
N TYR A 60 -8.86 -0.46 -52.68
CA TYR A 60 -8.55 0.96 -52.86
C TYR A 60 -9.24 1.89 -51.87
N GLN A 61 -10.49 1.60 -51.47
CA GLN A 61 -11.21 2.40 -50.49
C GLN A 61 -10.55 2.32 -49.12
N ILE A 62 -10.23 1.11 -48.65
CA ILE A 62 -9.57 0.87 -47.35
C ILE A 62 -8.19 1.56 -47.32
N TRP A 63 -7.45 1.46 -48.41
CA TRP A 63 -6.14 2.10 -48.51
C TRP A 63 -6.22 3.63 -48.52
N ASN A 64 -7.17 4.20 -49.25
CA ASN A 64 -7.37 5.65 -49.28
C ASN A 64 -7.85 6.19 -47.93
N ASP A 65 -8.74 5.48 -47.21
CA ASP A 65 -9.17 5.84 -45.88
C ASP A 65 -7.99 5.82 -44.90
N ARG A 66 -7.10 4.86 -44.99
CA ARG A 66 -5.88 4.79 -44.16
C ARG A 66 -4.94 5.96 -44.48
N LEU A 67 -4.69 6.26 -45.76
CA LEU A 67 -3.86 7.40 -46.14
C LEU A 67 -4.45 8.72 -45.60
N ASN A 68 -5.76 8.91 -45.69
CA ASN A 68 -6.42 10.10 -45.16
C ASN A 68 -6.23 10.22 -43.64
N LYS A 69 -6.37 9.13 -42.89
CA LYS A 69 -6.13 9.11 -41.42
C LYS A 69 -4.67 9.45 -41.10
N GLU A 70 -3.73 8.91 -41.85
CA GLU A 70 -2.30 9.23 -41.65
C GLU A 70 -2.00 10.71 -41.95
N LEU A 71 -2.64 11.28 -42.99
CA LEU A 71 -2.52 12.70 -43.31
C LEU A 71 -3.09 13.61 -42.20
N GLU A 72 -4.26 13.27 -41.67
CA GLU A 72 -4.87 14.01 -40.55
C GLU A 72 -3.98 13.99 -39.33
N ARG A 73 -3.48 12.82 -38.93
CA ARG A 73 -2.53 12.68 -37.81
C ARG A 73 -1.27 13.52 -38.02
N ALA A 74 -0.74 13.56 -39.26
CA ALA A 74 0.43 14.38 -39.57
C ALA A 74 0.15 15.89 -39.44
N LYS A 75 -1.06 16.33 -39.82
CA LYS A 75 -1.50 17.72 -39.65
C LYS A 75 -1.73 18.09 -38.18
N GLU A 76 -2.33 17.20 -37.39
CA GLU A 76 -2.52 17.37 -35.94
C GLU A 76 -1.16 17.51 -35.24
N GLN A 77 -0.23 16.59 -35.51
CA GLN A 77 1.13 16.65 -34.94
C GLN A 77 1.89 17.94 -35.34
N TYR A 78 1.68 18.41 -36.58
CA TYR A 78 2.23 19.71 -37.02
C TYR A 78 1.62 20.86 -36.21
N GLN A 79 0.33 20.85 -35.97
CA GLN A 79 -0.36 21.90 -35.21
C GLN A 79 0.11 21.95 -33.76
N GLU A 80 0.19 20.79 -33.09
CA GLU A 80 0.72 20.68 -31.73
C GLU A 80 2.16 21.24 -31.61
N LEU A 81 3.03 20.87 -32.55
CA LEU A 81 4.40 21.38 -32.57
C LEU A 81 4.46 22.89 -32.88
N LYS A 82 3.52 23.42 -33.65
CA LYS A 82 3.42 24.86 -33.94
C LYS A 82 3.04 25.65 -32.71
N ASP A 83 2.13 25.13 -31.92
CA ASP A 83 1.66 25.75 -30.65
C ASP A 83 2.75 25.72 -29.57
N THR A 84 3.67 24.74 -29.61
CA THR A 84 4.79 24.58 -28.67
C THR A 84 6.12 25.23 -29.10
N GLY A 85 6.21 25.81 -30.31
CA GLY A 85 7.33 26.70 -30.73
C GLY A 85 8.08 26.24 -31.98
N THR A 86 8.89 25.19 -32.04
CA THR A 86 9.77 24.88 -33.16
C THR A 86 9.30 23.69 -33.97
N VAL A 87 8.83 23.90 -35.18
CA VAL A 87 8.42 22.84 -36.13
C VAL A 87 9.54 22.55 -37.11
N THR A 88 9.91 21.27 -37.22
CA THR A 88 10.82 20.76 -38.28
C THR A 88 10.28 19.43 -38.81
N PRO A 89 10.60 19.05 -40.07
CA PRO A 89 10.21 17.75 -40.62
C PRO A 89 10.67 16.55 -39.77
N ASP A 90 11.83 16.68 -39.12
CA ASP A 90 12.35 15.67 -38.19
C ASP A 90 11.46 15.51 -36.97
N LYS A 91 11.11 16.63 -36.31
CA LYS A 91 10.23 16.61 -35.12
C LYS A 91 8.84 16.05 -35.45
N ILE A 92 8.27 16.40 -36.62
CA ILE A 92 6.99 15.84 -37.07
C ILE A 92 7.12 14.33 -37.26
N LYS A 93 8.16 13.90 -37.98
CA LYS A 93 8.44 12.47 -38.20
C LYS A 93 8.62 11.72 -36.88
N ASP A 94 9.44 12.24 -35.97
CA ASP A 94 9.74 11.62 -34.70
C ASP A 94 8.47 11.54 -33.81
N GLY A 95 7.63 12.58 -33.85
CA GLY A 95 6.35 12.58 -33.14
C GLY A 95 5.37 11.54 -33.69
N LEU A 96 5.25 11.43 -35.03
CA LEU A 96 4.42 10.41 -35.68
C LEU A 96 4.90 8.98 -35.39
N LEU A 97 6.22 8.75 -35.47
CA LEU A 97 6.81 7.44 -35.15
C LEU A 97 6.74 7.11 -33.64
N ALA A 98 6.84 8.12 -32.78
CA ALA A 98 6.66 7.94 -31.34
C ALA A 98 5.21 7.59 -30.99
N ALA A 99 4.23 8.23 -31.67
CA ALA A 99 2.81 7.91 -31.51
C ALA A 99 2.45 6.50 -32.01
N GLU A 100 3.22 5.92 -32.92
CA GLU A 100 3.06 4.53 -33.40
C GLU A 100 3.71 3.50 -32.48
N ARG A 101 4.67 3.91 -31.63
CA ARG A 101 5.28 2.98 -30.69
C ARG A 101 4.34 2.77 -29.50
N PRO A 102 3.98 1.53 -29.22
CA PRO A 102 3.18 1.25 -28.02
C PRO A 102 3.92 1.78 -26.79
N VAL A 103 3.21 2.51 -25.94
CA VAL A 103 3.78 3.04 -24.70
C VAL A 103 4.19 1.88 -23.80
N SER A 104 5.45 1.91 -23.33
CA SER A 104 5.97 0.91 -22.41
C SER A 104 5.32 1.03 -21.03
N PHE A 105 4.65 -0.02 -20.59
CA PHE A 105 4.14 -0.13 -19.21
C PHE A 105 5.28 -0.27 -18.19
N LEU A 106 6.34 -0.99 -18.53
CA LEU A 106 7.50 -1.15 -17.64
C LEU A 106 8.15 0.20 -17.32
N GLN A 107 8.39 1.03 -18.33
CA GLN A 107 8.95 2.38 -18.15
C GLN A 107 7.97 3.29 -17.39
N TYR A 108 6.68 3.20 -17.68
CA TYR A 108 5.64 3.90 -16.94
C TYR A 108 5.65 3.54 -15.45
N ALA A 109 5.72 2.25 -15.11
CA ALA A 109 5.77 1.77 -13.73
C ALA A 109 7.02 2.28 -12.99
N LYS A 110 8.19 2.28 -13.66
CA LYS A 110 9.45 2.81 -13.10
C LYS A 110 9.36 4.32 -12.87
N LYS A 111 8.91 5.08 -13.88
CA LYS A 111 8.71 6.54 -13.75
C LYS A 111 7.78 6.86 -12.59
N ARG A 112 6.66 6.14 -12.48
CA ARG A 112 5.72 6.34 -11.37
C ARG A 112 6.33 6.00 -10.01
N THR A 113 7.19 4.98 -9.96
CA THR A 113 7.93 4.62 -8.74
C THR A 113 8.87 5.75 -8.31
N GLU A 114 9.56 6.38 -9.24
CA GLU A 114 10.44 7.53 -8.98
C GLU A 114 9.65 8.77 -8.53
N GLU A 115 8.52 9.05 -9.16
CA GLU A 115 7.61 10.14 -8.71
C GLU A 115 7.17 9.95 -7.25
N ILE A 116 6.83 8.72 -6.85
CA ILE A 116 6.44 8.40 -5.46
C ILE A 116 7.61 8.65 -4.51
N TYR A 117 8.85 8.36 -4.92
CA TYR A 117 10.05 8.70 -4.13
C TYR A 117 10.22 10.20 -3.97
N ASN A 118 10.15 10.94 -5.08
CA ASN A 118 10.31 12.38 -5.09
C ASN A 118 9.24 13.12 -4.27
N MET A 119 8.04 12.53 -4.16
CA MET A 119 6.99 12.99 -3.23
C MET A 119 7.30 12.67 -1.76
N GLY A 120 8.41 12.01 -1.45
CA GLY A 120 8.78 11.62 -0.09
C GLY A 120 7.94 10.48 0.50
N ASN A 121 7.14 9.76 -0.31
CA ASN A 121 6.36 8.61 0.16
C ASN A 121 7.19 7.32 0.16
N ILE A 122 8.22 7.30 1.00
CA ILE A 122 9.27 6.26 1.03
C ILE A 122 8.70 4.86 1.29
N ARG A 123 7.70 4.74 2.19
CA ARG A 123 7.10 3.43 2.52
C ARG A 123 6.39 2.82 1.32
N ASN A 124 5.73 3.64 0.53
CA ASN A 124 5.03 3.20 -0.68
C ASN A 124 6.02 2.96 -1.83
N TRP A 125 6.98 3.87 -2.01
CA TRP A 125 8.06 3.71 -2.98
C TRP A 125 8.78 2.35 -2.86
N LYS A 126 9.13 1.90 -1.65
CA LYS A 126 9.76 0.59 -1.44
C LYS A 126 8.91 -0.56 -1.99
N LYS A 127 7.58 -0.49 -1.85
CA LYS A 127 6.67 -1.51 -2.39
C LYS A 127 6.63 -1.48 -3.92
N TYR A 128 6.55 -0.28 -4.50
CA TYR A 128 6.54 -0.10 -5.96
C TYR A 128 7.88 -0.53 -6.58
N ARG A 129 9.00 -0.18 -5.97
CA ARG A 129 10.33 -0.65 -6.38
C ARG A 129 10.42 -2.18 -6.36
N THR A 130 9.95 -2.82 -5.29
CA THR A 130 9.91 -4.28 -5.19
C THR A 130 9.02 -4.90 -6.27
N PHE A 131 7.89 -4.27 -6.59
CA PHE A 131 7.04 -4.68 -7.70
C PHE A 131 7.76 -4.56 -9.05
N CYS A 132 8.38 -3.42 -9.34
CA CYS A 132 9.14 -3.23 -10.59
C CYS A 132 10.25 -4.27 -10.75
N ASN A 133 11.03 -4.54 -9.69
CA ASN A 133 12.08 -5.57 -9.71
C ASN A 133 11.52 -6.96 -10.04
N LYS A 134 10.36 -7.33 -9.45
CA LYS A 134 9.71 -8.61 -9.75
C LYS A 134 9.11 -8.67 -11.14
N LEU A 135 8.59 -7.55 -11.64
CA LEU A 135 8.11 -7.45 -13.02
C LEU A 135 9.25 -7.57 -14.01
N GLU A 136 10.40 -6.94 -13.78
CA GLU A 136 11.59 -7.10 -14.60
C GLU A 136 12.09 -8.54 -14.60
N LEU A 137 12.15 -9.18 -13.44
CA LEU A 137 12.53 -10.58 -13.32
C LEU A 137 11.59 -11.49 -14.12
N PHE A 138 10.29 -11.23 -14.10
CA PHE A 138 9.30 -11.95 -14.91
C PHE A 138 9.50 -11.75 -16.41
N LEU A 139 9.93 -10.57 -16.83
CA LEU A 139 10.14 -10.20 -18.22
C LEU A 139 11.56 -10.56 -18.74
N THR A 140 12.44 -11.05 -17.86
CA THR A 140 13.80 -11.45 -18.22
C THR A 140 13.80 -12.80 -18.93
N ASP A 141 14.38 -12.85 -20.11
CA ASP A 141 14.54 -14.08 -20.89
C ASP A 141 15.72 -14.96 -20.38
N GLU A 142 15.85 -16.16 -20.94
CA GLU A 142 16.92 -17.09 -20.58
C GLU A 142 18.35 -16.54 -20.84
N LYS A 143 18.48 -15.51 -21.66
CA LYS A 143 19.74 -14.83 -21.96
C LYS A 143 20.00 -13.63 -21.03
N GLY A 144 19.14 -13.39 -20.03
CA GLY A 144 19.26 -12.28 -19.10
C GLY A 144 18.81 -10.94 -19.65
N LYS A 145 18.17 -10.90 -20.83
CA LYS A 145 17.66 -9.65 -21.42
C LYS A 145 16.23 -9.40 -20.97
N VAL A 146 15.98 -8.21 -20.44
CA VAL A 146 14.63 -7.78 -20.06
C VAL A 146 13.84 -7.40 -21.32
N LYS A 147 12.74 -8.11 -21.57
CA LYS A 147 11.77 -7.77 -22.62
C LYS A 147 10.94 -6.58 -22.15
N ASP A 148 10.71 -5.61 -23.02
CA ASP A 148 9.77 -4.53 -22.72
C ASP A 148 8.34 -5.07 -22.66
N LEU A 149 7.53 -4.44 -21.83
CA LEU A 149 6.10 -4.73 -21.70
C LEU A 149 5.31 -3.46 -22.03
N THR A 150 4.51 -3.51 -23.08
CA THR A 150 3.71 -2.39 -23.55
C THR A 150 2.25 -2.48 -23.07
N PHE A 151 1.53 -1.35 -23.07
CA PHE A 151 0.12 -1.32 -22.63
C PHE A 151 -0.81 -2.26 -23.43
N PRO A 152 -0.69 -2.42 -24.76
CA PRO A 152 -1.49 -3.41 -25.51
C PRO A 152 -1.25 -4.88 -25.12
N GLU A 153 -0.09 -5.20 -24.57
CA GLU A 153 0.25 -6.56 -24.11
C GLU A 153 -0.35 -6.90 -22.74
N LEU A 154 -0.94 -5.93 -22.04
CA LEU A 154 -1.57 -6.12 -20.73
C LEU A 154 -2.91 -6.87 -20.86
N THR A 155 -2.84 -8.18 -20.98
CA THR A 155 -4.00 -9.05 -21.09
C THR A 155 -4.28 -9.79 -19.77
N PRO A 156 -5.51 -10.30 -19.55
CA PRO A 156 -5.80 -11.17 -18.39
C PRO A 156 -4.90 -12.40 -18.33
N ALA A 157 -4.50 -12.94 -19.49
CA ALA A 157 -3.57 -14.07 -19.57
C ALA A 157 -2.18 -13.71 -19.05
N LEU A 158 -1.64 -12.53 -19.43
CA LEU A 158 -0.37 -12.04 -18.90
C LEU A 158 -0.43 -11.86 -17.37
N ILE A 159 -1.50 -11.26 -16.85
CA ILE A 159 -1.66 -11.09 -15.40
C ILE A 159 -1.71 -12.44 -14.69
N SER A 160 -2.37 -13.44 -15.27
CA SER A 160 -2.39 -14.82 -14.75
C SER A 160 -1.00 -15.47 -14.75
N GLN A 161 -0.22 -15.27 -15.81
CA GLN A 161 1.16 -15.75 -15.88
C GLN A 161 2.04 -15.07 -14.83
N PHE A 162 1.94 -13.76 -14.68
CA PHE A 162 2.67 -13.03 -13.63
C PHE A 162 2.25 -13.47 -12.22
N TYR A 163 0.96 -13.70 -11.98
CA TYR A 163 0.47 -14.27 -10.73
C TYR A 163 1.08 -15.63 -10.42
N SER A 164 1.09 -16.55 -11.41
CA SER A 164 1.69 -17.87 -11.27
C SER A 164 3.19 -17.79 -10.99
N PHE A 165 3.90 -16.92 -11.71
CA PHE A 165 5.32 -16.65 -11.48
C PHE A 165 5.59 -16.14 -10.06
N LEU A 166 4.82 -15.18 -9.55
CA LEU A 166 4.99 -14.69 -8.18
C LEU A 166 4.81 -15.79 -7.12
N ARG A 167 3.95 -16.77 -7.39
CA ARG A 167 3.71 -17.92 -6.47
C ARG A 167 4.85 -18.93 -6.43
N THR A 168 5.70 -18.96 -7.43
CA THR A 168 6.88 -19.83 -7.47
C THR A 168 8.14 -19.15 -6.95
N LEU A 169 8.14 -17.82 -6.82
CA LEU A 169 9.31 -17.10 -6.34
C LEU A 169 9.66 -17.46 -4.89
N PRO A 170 10.93 -17.75 -4.60
CA PRO A 170 11.39 -17.95 -3.24
C PRO A 170 11.26 -16.67 -2.41
N ASN A 171 11.06 -16.83 -1.12
CA ASN A 171 11.11 -15.73 -0.18
C ASN A 171 12.57 -15.36 0.12
N GLU A 172 12.94 -14.11 -0.06
CA GLU A 172 14.32 -13.62 0.15
C GLU A 172 14.86 -13.91 1.57
N ARG A 173 13.98 -13.93 2.59
CA ARG A 173 14.36 -14.19 4.00
C ARG A 173 14.31 -15.66 4.39
N HIS A 174 13.56 -16.45 3.65
CA HIS A 174 13.34 -17.88 3.87
C HIS A 174 13.34 -18.58 2.51
N PRO A 175 14.53 -18.82 1.92
CA PRO A 175 14.65 -19.37 0.55
C PRO A 175 14.00 -20.74 0.36
N ASP A 176 13.79 -21.45 1.45
CA ASP A 176 13.06 -22.73 1.53
C ASP A 176 11.54 -22.59 1.33
N LYS A 177 11.03 -21.36 1.36
CA LYS A 177 9.60 -21.04 1.22
C LYS A 177 9.34 -20.11 0.06
N VAL A 178 8.22 -20.29 -0.61
CA VAL A 178 7.74 -19.36 -1.64
C VAL A 178 7.16 -18.09 -1.02
N LEU A 179 6.91 -17.09 -1.86
CA LEU A 179 6.28 -15.85 -1.40
C LEU A 179 4.91 -16.13 -0.77
N HIS A 180 4.69 -15.52 0.39
CA HIS A 180 3.39 -15.59 1.07
C HIS A 180 2.26 -15.01 0.20
N PRO A 181 1.04 -15.62 0.15
CA PRO A 181 -0.07 -15.17 -0.69
C PRO A 181 -0.41 -13.68 -0.55
N ASN A 182 -0.30 -13.11 0.65
CA ASN A 182 -0.53 -11.69 0.87
C ASN A 182 0.57 -10.79 0.27
N THR A 183 1.79 -11.31 0.11
CA THR A 183 2.87 -10.61 -0.62
C THR A 183 2.58 -10.63 -2.11
N VAL A 184 2.12 -11.75 -2.65
CA VAL A 184 1.64 -11.86 -4.04
C VAL A 184 0.49 -10.88 -4.27
N GLN A 185 -0.52 -10.87 -3.39
CA GLN A 185 -1.64 -9.93 -3.47
C GLN A 185 -1.19 -8.47 -3.46
N THR A 186 -0.19 -8.12 -2.65
CA THR A 186 0.34 -6.76 -2.60
C THR A 186 0.93 -6.33 -3.96
N ASN A 187 1.68 -7.20 -4.63
CA ASN A 187 2.21 -6.93 -5.96
C ASN A 187 1.10 -6.74 -7.00
N LEU A 188 0.08 -7.61 -6.99
CA LEU A 188 -1.07 -7.47 -7.89
C LEU A 188 -1.91 -6.22 -7.62
N ASN A 189 -2.04 -5.80 -6.36
CA ASN A 189 -2.69 -4.54 -6.01
C ASN A 189 -1.94 -3.33 -6.57
N ILE A 190 -0.60 -3.34 -6.55
CA ILE A 190 0.22 -2.28 -7.15
C ILE A 190 0.01 -2.27 -8.67
N PHE A 191 0.06 -3.43 -9.32
CA PHE A 191 -0.20 -3.57 -10.75
C PHE A 191 -1.56 -2.99 -11.14
N ARG A 192 -2.61 -3.41 -10.42
CA ARG A 192 -3.97 -2.87 -10.60
C ARG A 192 -4.02 -1.35 -10.41
N THR A 193 -3.34 -0.81 -9.40
CA THR A 193 -3.32 0.63 -9.12
C THR A 193 -2.63 1.41 -10.24
N LEU A 194 -1.55 0.89 -10.80
CA LEU A 194 -0.85 1.49 -11.94
C LEU A 194 -1.74 1.51 -13.18
N ILE A 195 -2.40 0.39 -13.50
CA ILE A 195 -3.33 0.32 -14.64
C ILE A 195 -4.52 1.26 -14.43
N LYS A 196 -5.12 1.27 -13.24
CA LYS A 196 -6.21 2.19 -12.92
C LYS A 196 -5.82 3.64 -13.16
N ARG A 197 -4.63 4.05 -12.68
CA ARG A 197 -4.13 5.39 -12.92
C ARG A 197 -3.88 5.68 -14.40
N ALA A 198 -3.28 4.72 -15.13
CA ALA A 198 -3.04 4.84 -16.56
C ALA A 198 -4.35 5.04 -17.35
N ILE A 199 -5.46 4.47 -16.89
CA ILE A 199 -6.79 4.64 -17.50
C ILE A 199 -7.41 5.98 -17.09
N GLU A 200 -7.52 6.24 -15.78
CA GLU A 200 -8.35 7.33 -15.24
C GLU A 200 -7.67 8.70 -15.32
N VAL A 201 -6.36 8.73 -15.12
CA VAL A 201 -5.58 9.98 -15.03
C VAL A 201 -4.76 10.23 -16.30
N ASP A 202 -3.91 9.27 -16.65
CA ASP A 202 -2.90 9.47 -17.70
C ASP A 202 -3.41 9.12 -19.11
N ARG A 203 -4.63 8.56 -19.23
CA ARG A 203 -5.35 8.26 -20.49
C ARG A 203 -4.57 7.40 -21.49
N LEU A 204 -3.68 6.52 -21.00
CA LEU A 204 -2.83 5.64 -21.82
C LEU A 204 -3.52 4.34 -22.25
N MET A 205 -4.68 4.04 -21.67
CA MET A 205 -5.43 2.80 -21.90
C MET A 205 -6.93 3.03 -21.72
N LYS A 206 -7.75 2.33 -22.50
CA LYS A 206 -9.21 2.35 -22.33
C LYS A 206 -9.66 1.42 -21.20
N MET A 207 -10.78 1.73 -20.55
CA MET A 207 -11.34 0.92 -19.47
C MET A 207 -11.63 -0.52 -19.91
N ASP A 208 -12.18 -0.72 -21.10
CA ASP A 208 -12.55 -2.04 -21.64
C ASP A 208 -11.33 -2.98 -21.78
N ASN A 209 -10.13 -2.40 -21.91
CA ASN A 209 -8.87 -3.16 -22.00
C ASN A 209 -8.26 -3.47 -20.64
N ASN A 210 -8.91 -3.09 -19.52
CA ASN A 210 -8.38 -3.34 -18.18
C ASN A 210 -8.39 -4.85 -17.85
N PRO A 211 -7.25 -5.52 -17.74
CA PRO A 211 -7.18 -6.97 -17.52
C PRO A 211 -7.74 -7.41 -16.16
N PHE A 212 -7.86 -6.49 -15.21
CA PHE A 212 -8.40 -6.78 -13.88
C PHE A 212 -9.94 -6.73 -13.82
N LEU A 213 -10.64 -6.46 -14.92
CA LEU A 213 -12.09 -6.62 -14.98
C LEU A 213 -12.48 -8.10 -14.82
N THR A 214 -11.72 -9.00 -15.45
CA THR A 214 -11.99 -10.44 -15.45
C THR A 214 -11.07 -11.20 -14.50
N PHE A 215 -9.81 -10.75 -14.30
CA PHE A 215 -8.86 -11.41 -13.41
C PHE A 215 -9.14 -11.09 -11.94
N LYS A 216 -9.44 -12.13 -11.15
CA LYS A 216 -9.69 -12.02 -9.70
C LYS A 216 -8.67 -12.82 -8.92
N TYR A 217 -8.24 -12.31 -7.79
CA TYR A 217 -7.32 -12.97 -6.86
C TYR A 217 -7.71 -12.64 -5.41
N LYS A 218 -7.39 -13.56 -4.51
CA LYS A 218 -7.67 -13.38 -3.08
C LYS A 218 -6.38 -13.60 -2.27
N GLY A 219 -6.19 -12.81 -1.24
CA GLY A 219 -5.21 -13.09 -0.19
C GLY A 219 -5.76 -14.10 0.82
N VAL A 220 -4.89 -14.54 1.70
CA VAL A 220 -5.25 -15.42 2.81
C VAL A 220 -5.43 -14.58 4.08
N ARG A 221 -6.49 -14.85 4.82
CA ARG A 221 -6.66 -14.28 6.16
C ARG A 221 -5.57 -14.86 7.06
N THR A 222 -4.81 -13.98 7.69
CA THR A 222 -3.79 -14.37 8.67
C THR A 222 -4.27 -13.96 10.04
N GLU A 223 -4.44 -14.92 10.92
CA GLU A 223 -4.63 -14.66 12.34
C GLU A 223 -3.26 -14.49 12.99
N LYS A 224 -3.19 -13.55 13.90
CA LYS A 224 -2.00 -13.33 14.71
C LYS A 224 -2.30 -13.76 16.11
N GLU A 225 -1.49 -14.64 16.63
CA GLU A 225 -1.51 -14.99 18.04
C GLU A 225 -1.29 -13.73 18.88
N LYS A 226 -2.01 -13.67 20.01
CA LYS A 226 -2.03 -12.52 20.93
C LYS A 226 -1.67 -13.04 22.31
N LEU A 227 -0.98 -12.21 23.07
CA LEU A 227 -0.66 -12.53 24.47
C LEU A 227 -1.87 -12.24 25.35
N ASN A 228 -2.03 -13.04 26.38
CA ASN A 228 -2.98 -12.80 27.48
C ASN A 228 -2.33 -12.02 28.63
N SER A 229 -3.11 -11.64 29.63
CA SER A 229 -2.64 -10.85 30.77
C SER A 229 -1.54 -11.57 31.57
N LYS A 230 -1.61 -12.90 31.73
CA LYS A 230 -0.58 -13.69 32.43
C LYS A 230 0.75 -13.67 31.69
N GLU A 231 0.73 -13.86 30.36
CA GLU A 231 1.94 -13.80 29.52
C GLU A 231 2.59 -12.39 29.53
N ILE A 232 1.77 -11.33 29.60
CA ILE A 232 2.28 -9.95 29.75
C ILE A 232 2.94 -9.78 31.13
N SER A 233 2.34 -10.30 32.19
CA SER A 233 2.92 -10.27 33.54
C SER A 233 4.25 -11.03 33.60
N SER A 234 4.34 -12.22 33.01
CA SER A 234 5.61 -12.97 32.94
C SER A 234 6.72 -12.18 32.24
N ILE A 235 6.40 -11.45 31.15
CA ILE A 235 7.34 -10.54 30.47
C ILE A 235 7.76 -9.40 31.41
N LYS A 236 6.83 -8.82 32.16
CA LYS A 236 7.10 -7.72 33.09
C LYS A 236 8.02 -8.15 34.23
N GLU A 237 7.77 -9.32 34.81
CA GLU A 237 8.45 -9.84 36.00
C GLU A 237 9.84 -10.45 35.71
N LEU A 238 10.15 -10.71 34.42
CA LEU A 238 11.43 -11.29 34.03
C LEU A 238 12.60 -10.43 34.52
N GLN A 239 13.49 -11.02 35.29
CA GLN A 239 14.69 -10.35 35.76
C GLN A 239 15.72 -10.23 34.64
N LEU A 240 16.06 -9.00 34.30
CA LEU A 240 17.02 -8.67 33.24
C LEU A 240 18.03 -7.65 33.77
N GLN A 241 19.28 -7.75 33.30
CA GLN A 241 20.29 -6.77 33.64
C GLN A 241 19.82 -5.38 33.17
N LYS A 242 19.77 -4.44 34.12
CA LYS A 242 19.39 -3.05 33.85
C LYS A 242 20.30 -2.45 32.75
N ASP A 243 19.72 -1.59 31.94
CA ASP A 243 20.34 -0.89 30.80
C ASP A 243 20.87 -1.81 29.67
N SER A 244 20.70 -3.13 29.78
CA SER A 244 21.00 -4.03 28.68
C SER A 244 20.01 -3.83 27.51
N LEU A 245 20.43 -4.25 26.28
CA LEU A 245 19.57 -4.13 25.10
C LEU A 245 18.24 -4.89 25.30
N ILE A 246 18.29 -6.08 25.85
CA ILE A 246 17.10 -6.92 26.07
C ILE A 246 16.16 -6.30 27.11
N TRP A 247 16.70 -5.70 28.17
CA TRP A 247 15.94 -4.98 29.18
C TRP A 247 15.23 -3.76 28.57
N ASN A 248 15.92 -2.99 27.74
CA ASN A 248 15.35 -1.87 27.02
C ASN A 248 14.21 -2.33 26.09
N CYS A 249 14.42 -3.42 25.32
CA CYS A 249 13.42 -3.96 24.40
C CYS A 249 12.15 -4.43 25.13
N ARG A 250 12.28 -5.03 26.34
CA ARG A 250 11.16 -5.36 27.22
C ARG A 250 10.37 -4.10 27.59
N ASN A 251 11.06 -3.06 28.02
CA ASN A 251 10.42 -1.81 28.43
C ASN A 251 9.68 -1.13 27.27
N TYR A 252 10.25 -1.13 26.06
CA TYR A 252 9.58 -0.60 24.86
C TYR A 252 8.32 -1.37 24.52
N PHE A 253 8.34 -2.69 24.66
CA PHE A 253 7.17 -3.54 24.45
C PHE A 253 6.09 -3.25 25.50
N LEU A 254 6.43 -3.21 26.78
CA LEU A 254 5.50 -2.93 27.87
C LEU A 254 4.92 -1.52 27.78
N PHE A 255 5.75 -0.51 27.48
CA PHE A 255 5.29 0.86 27.27
C PHE A 255 4.31 0.94 26.10
N SER A 256 4.63 0.29 24.97
CA SER A 256 3.70 0.22 23.84
C SER A 256 2.37 -0.41 24.25
N TYR A 257 2.40 -1.49 25.02
CA TYR A 257 1.20 -2.17 25.51
C TYR A 257 0.38 -1.28 26.44
N TYR A 258 0.99 -0.70 27.47
CA TYR A 258 0.30 0.16 28.46
C TYR A 258 -0.25 1.44 27.84
N CYS A 259 0.37 1.93 26.80
CA CYS A 259 -0.13 3.09 26.06
C CYS A 259 -1.08 2.68 24.91
N ALA A 260 -1.94 1.69 25.13
CA ALA A 260 -2.94 1.21 24.18
C ALA A 260 -2.34 0.81 22.82
N GLY A 261 -1.18 0.19 22.81
CA GLY A 261 -0.54 -0.36 21.61
C GLY A 261 -0.02 0.70 20.64
N ILE A 262 0.88 1.57 21.05
CA ILE A 262 1.56 2.52 20.14
C ILE A 262 2.27 1.75 19.03
N ARG A 263 2.15 2.21 17.79
CA ARG A 263 2.85 1.57 16.66
C ARG A 263 4.36 1.74 16.80
N ALA A 264 5.13 0.72 16.45
CA ALA A 264 6.59 0.73 16.55
C ALA A 264 7.25 1.98 15.96
N GLY A 265 6.82 2.42 14.78
CA GLY A 265 7.35 3.62 14.15
C GLY A 265 7.00 4.91 14.88
N ASP A 266 5.83 4.99 15.51
CA ASP A 266 5.43 6.15 16.31
C ASP A 266 6.19 6.13 17.65
N LEU A 267 6.24 4.97 18.34
CA LEU A 267 6.97 4.79 19.60
C LEU A 267 8.42 5.27 19.54
N MET A 268 9.14 4.92 18.46
CA MET A 268 10.54 5.28 18.28
C MET A 268 10.77 6.78 18.08
N GLN A 269 9.74 7.50 17.65
CA GLN A 269 9.79 8.93 17.35
C GLN A 269 9.19 9.80 18.45
N LEU A 270 8.62 9.21 19.52
CA LEU A 270 8.12 9.96 20.68
C LEU A 270 9.25 10.72 21.37
N ARG A 271 8.92 11.95 21.80
CA ARG A 271 9.83 12.85 22.51
C ARG A 271 9.25 13.26 23.85
N TRP A 272 10.09 13.81 24.72
CA TRP A 272 9.65 14.26 26.04
C TRP A 272 8.59 15.37 25.98
N ASN A 273 8.61 16.23 24.97
CA ASN A 273 7.57 17.25 24.76
C ASN A 273 6.21 16.66 24.33
N ASN A 274 6.13 15.36 24.01
CA ASN A 274 4.84 14.69 23.79
C ASN A 274 4.15 14.33 25.11
N ILE A 275 4.83 14.47 26.24
CA ILE A 275 4.29 14.20 27.57
C ILE A 275 3.97 15.54 28.24
N SER A 276 2.73 15.76 28.59
CA SER A 276 2.27 16.94 29.32
C SER A 276 2.49 16.81 30.83
N SER A 277 2.39 17.93 31.55
CA SER A 277 2.53 17.98 33.02
C SER A 277 1.47 17.20 33.78
N ASP A 278 0.32 16.96 33.18
CA ASP A 278 -0.78 16.15 33.73
C ASP A 278 -0.68 14.67 33.31
N ASN A 279 0.51 14.22 32.91
CA ASN A 279 0.81 12.84 32.52
C ASN A 279 -0.02 12.32 31.34
N ARG A 280 -0.26 13.15 30.35
CA ARG A 280 -0.87 12.73 29.08
C ARG A 280 0.20 12.64 28.00
N ILE A 281 0.03 11.67 27.10
CA ILE A 281 0.83 11.56 25.90
C ILE A 281 0.00 12.03 24.69
N SER A 282 0.51 13.04 23.99
CA SER A 282 -0.13 13.58 22.80
C SER A 282 0.84 13.62 21.63
N TYR A 283 0.47 13.01 20.51
CA TYR A 283 1.29 12.97 19.30
C TYR A 283 0.44 12.71 18.04
N GLN A 284 0.93 13.14 16.90
CA GLN A 284 0.33 12.83 15.61
C GLN A 284 0.87 11.50 15.06
N MET A 285 -0.03 10.57 14.72
CA MET A 285 0.34 9.26 14.21
C MET A 285 0.89 9.32 12.78
N GLY A 286 2.06 8.76 12.53
CA GLY A 286 2.73 8.78 11.23
C GLY A 286 2.05 7.98 10.10
N LYS A 287 0.96 7.24 10.37
CA LYS A 287 0.23 6.45 9.36
C LYS A 287 -0.94 7.21 8.75
N ASN A 288 -1.69 7.95 9.54
CA ASN A 288 -2.96 8.56 9.15
C ASN A 288 -3.12 10.00 9.65
N HIS A 289 -2.06 10.58 10.18
CA HIS A 289 -1.97 11.97 10.65
C HIS A 289 -3.01 12.38 11.71
N LYS A 290 -3.71 11.40 12.32
CA LYS A 290 -4.63 11.67 13.42
C LYS A 290 -3.84 11.90 14.71
N THR A 291 -4.26 12.89 15.47
CA THR A 291 -3.74 13.11 16.82
C THR A 291 -4.23 12.01 17.75
N ARG A 292 -3.35 11.51 18.56
CA ARG A 292 -3.64 10.56 19.63
C ARG A 292 -3.30 11.22 20.96
N ASP A 293 -4.26 11.25 21.85
CA ASP A 293 -4.14 11.80 23.19
C ASP A 293 -4.63 10.78 24.21
N LEU A 294 -3.78 10.42 25.17
CA LEU A 294 -4.07 9.39 26.16
C LEU A 294 -3.48 9.79 27.51
N LYS A 295 -4.22 9.58 28.58
CA LYS A 295 -3.67 9.61 29.94
C LYS A 295 -2.79 8.38 30.16
N LEU A 296 -1.58 8.58 30.66
CA LEU A 296 -0.66 7.50 30.92
C LEU A 296 -1.03 6.77 32.22
N PRO A 297 -1.13 5.44 32.22
CA PRO A 297 -1.28 4.66 33.43
C PRO A 297 0.03 4.63 34.23
N ALA A 298 -0.07 4.33 35.53
CA ALA A 298 1.06 4.31 36.47
C ALA A 298 2.24 3.46 35.93
N GLN A 299 1.94 2.31 35.35
CA GLN A 299 2.95 1.40 34.79
C GLN A 299 3.75 2.03 33.61
N ALA A 300 3.11 2.86 32.81
CA ALA A 300 3.80 3.59 31.73
C ALA A 300 4.68 4.70 32.30
N LEU A 301 4.20 5.39 33.33
CA LEU A 301 4.98 6.43 34.05
C LEU A 301 6.22 5.85 34.74
N GLU A 302 6.08 4.72 35.40
CA GLU A 302 7.22 3.98 35.99
C GLU A 302 8.30 3.70 34.93
N ILE A 303 7.90 3.22 33.74
CA ILE A 303 8.85 2.99 32.65
C ILE A 303 9.54 4.30 32.21
N LEU A 304 8.78 5.40 32.05
CA LEU A 304 9.36 6.68 31.65
C LEU A 304 10.38 7.20 32.67
N GLN A 305 10.14 7.02 33.97
CA GLN A 305 11.07 7.43 35.02
C GLN A 305 12.44 6.75 34.91
N LEU A 306 12.50 5.52 34.35
CA LEU A 306 13.76 4.81 34.12
C LEU A 306 14.64 5.48 33.05
N TYR A 307 14.08 6.31 32.18
CA TYR A 307 14.77 6.96 31.06
C TYR A 307 14.94 8.46 31.25
N LYS A 308 14.27 9.08 32.21
CA LYS A 308 14.39 10.51 32.49
C LYS A 308 15.68 10.77 33.25
N LYS A 309 16.53 11.65 32.72
CA LYS A 309 17.78 12.12 33.33
C LYS A 309 17.64 13.59 33.68
N GLU A 310 18.56 14.11 34.51
CA GLU A 310 18.60 15.52 34.89
C GLU A 310 18.77 16.46 33.68
N ASP A 311 19.59 16.06 32.72
CA ASP A 311 19.91 16.80 31.50
C ASP A 311 18.96 16.53 30.33
N THR A 312 17.88 15.78 30.54
CA THR A 312 16.91 15.43 29.50
C THR A 312 16.20 16.68 28.98
N LYS A 313 16.32 16.92 27.67
CA LYS A 313 15.66 18.02 26.97
C LYS A 313 14.26 17.62 26.50
N PRO A 314 13.30 18.57 26.45
CA PRO A 314 11.98 18.29 25.87
C PRO A 314 12.01 17.76 24.44
N THR A 315 13.06 18.09 23.70
CA THR A 315 13.26 17.68 22.30
C THR A 315 13.88 16.29 22.14
N ASP A 316 14.38 15.68 23.22
CA ASP A 316 15.00 14.36 23.17
C ASP A 316 13.94 13.27 22.96
N TYR A 317 14.37 12.17 22.29
CA TYR A 317 13.52 10.98 22.20
C TYR A 317 13.26 10.39 23.59
N LEU A 318 12.02 9.89 23.82
CA LEU A 318 11.66 9.22 25.09
C LEU A 318 12.57 8.03 25.39
N PHE A 319 12.97 7.32 24.34
CA PHE A 319 13.79 6.11 24.45
C PHE A 319 15.04 6.25 23.59
N PRO A 320 16.19 5.70 24.03
CA PRO A 320 17.46 5.77 23.29
C PRO A 320 17.48 4.80 22.10
N ILE A 321 16.44 4.82 21.26
CA ILE A 321 16.31 3.97 20.07
C ILE A 321 16.92 4.65 18.86
N LEU A 322 16.59 5.94 18.68
CA LEU A 322 17.09 6.79 17.61
C LEU A 322 18.09 7.81 18.18
N ASN A 323 18.97 8.31 17.32
CA ASN A 323 19.96 9.30 17.73
C ASN A 323 19.39 10.71 17.55
N ASN A 324 19.48 11.55 18.61
CA ASN A 324 19.06 12.95 18.60
C ASN A 324 19.94 13.84 17.70
N GLU A 325 21.18 13.43 17.41
CA GLU A 325 22.15 14.19 16.61
C GLU A 325 21.96 14.03 15.08
N GLU A 326 21.08 13.16 14.66
CA GLU A 326 20.76 12.97 13.23
C GLU A 326 20.08 14.22 12.67
N GLU A 327 20.42 14.60 11.44
CA GLU A 327 19.84 15.81 10.82
C GLU A 327 18.31 15.76 10.73
N TRP A 328 17.75 14.59 10.43
CA TRP A 328 16.30 14.38 10.39
C TRP A 328 15.65 14.42 11.79
N ALA A 329 16.44 14.28 12.85
CA ALA A 329 15.95 14.39 14.22
C ALA A 329 15.56 15.83 14.60
N LYS A 330 15.96 16.83 13.81
CA LYS A 330 15.52 18.23 13.99
C LYS A 330 14.03 18.42 13.68
N ALA A 331 13.45 17.56 12.86
CA ALA A 331 12.01 17.53 12.60
C ALA A 331 11.28 16.90 13.79
N MET A 332 10.51 17.70 14.52
CA MET A 332 9.82 17.27 15.74
C MET A 332 8.37 16.93 15.54
N THR A 333 7.74 17.54 14.54
CA THR A 333 6.33 17.35 14.21
C THR A 333 6.18 16.49 12.94
N GLN A 334 5.03 15.82 12.79
CA GLN A 334 4.75 15.06 11.57
C GLN A 334 4.76 15.96 10.33
N ALA A 335 4.31 17.21 10.44
CA ALA A 335 4.34 18.16 9.35
C ALA A 335 5.78 18.49 8.90
N GLU A 336 6.71 18.65 9.84
CA GLU A 336 8.14 18.85 9.53
C GLU A 336 8.76 17.60 8.92
N ILE A 337 8.39 16.41 9.41
CA ILE A 337 8.83 15.14 8.81
C ILE A 337 8.31 15.02 7.37
N ASP A 338 7.09 15.47 7.11
CA ASP A 338 6.48 15.35 5.77
C ASP A 338 7.16 16.24 4.72
N VAL A 339 7.83 17.30 5.11
CA VAL A 339 8.59 18.20 4.21
C VAL A 339 10.08 17.87 4.14
N LEU A 340 10.59 16.91 4.90
CA LEU A 340 11.98 16.48 4.79
C LEU A 340 12.32 15.99 3.36
N PRO A 341 13.56 16.23 2.88
CA PRO A 341 14.02 15.69 1.61
C PRO A 341 13.83 14.16 1.52
N PRO A 342 13.46 13.60 0.36
CA PRO A 342 13.21 12.15 0.20
C PRO A 342 14.35 11.27 0.71
N LYS A 343 15.60 11.65 0.43
CA LYS A 343 16.80 10.93 0.90
C LYS A 343 16.89 10.90 2.42
N MET A 344 16.60 11.99 3.09
CA MET A 344 16.63 12.11 4.55
C MET A 344 15.50 11.27 5.18
N LYS A 345 14.29 11.32 4.61
CA LYS A 345 13.19 10.41 5.01
C LYS A 345 13.55 8.95 4.82
N GLU A 346 14.22 8.61 3.72
CA GLU A 346 14.65 7.24 3.47
C GLU A 346 15.62 6.77 4.54
N GLN A 347 16.60 7.58 4.91
CA GLN A 347 17.54 7.29 5.98
C GLN A 347 16.81 7.07 7.31
N MET A 348 15.92 7.98 7.70
CA MET A 348 15.11 7.87 8.91
C MET A 348 14.29 6.57 8.94
N TYR A 349 13.56 6.26 7.87
CA TYR A 349 12.76 5.03 7.81
C TYR A 349 13.58 3.76 7.74
N ASN A 350 14.80 3.81 7.19
CA ASN A 350 15.75 2.69 7.22
C ASN A 350 16.23 2.45 8.65
N GLN A 351 16.57 3.49 9.40
CA GLN A 351 16.96 3.39 10.81
C GLN A 351 15.81 2.81 11.65
N ILE A 352 14.59 3.36 11.53
CA ILE A 352 13.41 2.84 12.24
C ILE A 352 13.19 1.36 11.91
N SER A 353 13.32 0.95 10.65
CA SER A 353 13.16 -0.44 10.24
C SER A 353 14.23 -1.36 10.83
N SER A 354 15.49 -0.91 10.83
CA SER A 354 16.61 -1.65 11.41
C SER A 354 16.44 -1.81 12.91
N LYS A 355 16.14 -0.74 13.63
CA LYS A 355 15.92 -0.78 15.09
C LYS A 355 14.73 -1.67 15.45
N ASN A 356 13.63 -1.60 14.67
CA ASN A 356 12.49 -2.49 14.87
C ASN A 356 12.86 -3.97 14.70
N ALA A 357 13.73 -4.30 13.75
CA ALA A 357 14.20 -5.68 13.56
C ALA A 357 15.04 -6.16 14.76
N ILE A 358 15.91 -5.30 15.29
CA ILE A 358 16.71 -5.58 16.49
C ILE A 358 15.81 -5.80 17.71
N ILE A 359 14.88 -4.88 17.96
CA ILE A 359 13.94 -4.99 19.09
C ILE A 359 13.14 -6.30 19.00
N ASN A 360 12.59 -6.61 17.82
CA ASN A 360 11.83 -7.85 17.65
C ASN A 360 12.68 -9.12 17.81
N LYS A 361 13.98 -9.05 17.51
CA LYS A 361 14.93 -10.17 17.77
C LYS A 361 15.09 -10.39 19.28
N GLU A 362 15.26 -9.32 20.05
CA GLU A 362 15.40 -9.41 21.51
C GLU A 362 14.08 -9.85 22.18
N LEU A 363 12.93 -9.35 21.69
CA LEU A 363 11.60 -9.81 22.18
C LEU A 363 11.36 -11.30 21.98
N LYS A 364 11.90 -11.90 20.91
CA LYS A 364 11.86 -13.36 20.73
C LYS A 364 12.70 -14.10 21.75
N LYS A 365 13.84 -13.52 22.20
CA LYS A 365 14.65 -14.10 23.29
C LYS A 365 13.89 -14.03 24.61
N ILE A 366 13.23 -12.90 24.89
CA ILE A 366 12.36 -12.74 26.06
C ILE A 366 11.28 -13.80 26.06
N ALA A 367 10.54 -13.96 24.95
CA ALA A 367 9.50 -14.98 24.82
C ALA A 367 10.00 -16.38 25.15
N LYS A 368 11.21 -16.72 24.67
CA LYS A 368 11.84 -18.01 24.97
C LYS A 368 12.19 -18.16 26.46
N GLN A 369 12.67 -17.11 27.13
CA GLN A 369 13.03 -17.13 28.57
C GLN A 369 11.81 -17.30 29.47
N VAL A 370 10.66 -16.77 29.08
CA VAL A 370 9.38 -16.89 29.82
C VAL A 370 8.47 -17.99 29.24
N GLU A 371 9.01 -18.88 28.43
CA GLU A 371 8.34 -20.06 27.84
C GLU A 371 7.06 -19.73 27.06
N ILE A 372 7.00 -18.53 26.46
CA ILE A 372 5.88 -18.13 25.59
C ILE A 372 6.13 -18.69 24.17
N ASN A 373 5.35 -19.66 23.74
CA ASN A 373 5.42 -20.29 22.43
C ASN A 373 4.76 -19.49 21.29
N LYS A 374 4.40 -18.23 21.54
CA LYS A 374 3.80 -17.32 20.60
C LYS A 374 4.82 -16.33 20.05
N PRO A 375 4.67 -15.84 18.79
CA PRO A 375 5.57 -14.82 18.25
C PRO A 375 5.40 -13.49 18.99
N VAL A 376 6.44 -13.02 19.70
CA VAL A 376 6.43 -11.72 20.38
C VAL A 376 7.15 -10.67 19.51
N SER A 377 6.51 -9.51 19.35
CA SER A 377 7.03 -8.36 18.63
C SER A 377 6.34 -7.08 19.10
N LEU A 378 6.88 -5.89 18.81
CA LEU A 378 6.21 -4.62 19.12
C LEU A 378 4.79 -4.53 18.54
N HIS A 379 4.54 -5.18 17.42
CA HIS A 379 3.20 -5.19 16.84
C HIS A 379 2.22 -6.10 17.61
N ILE A 380 2.74 -7.15 18.23
CA ILE A 380 1.94 -8.03 19.10
C ILE A 380 1.51 -7.31 20.38
N ALA A 381 2.30 -6.38 20.94
CA ALA A 381 1.86 -5.55 22.06
C ALA A 381 0.50 -4.89 21.78
N ARG A 382 0.36 -4.33 20.56
CA ARG A 382 -0.90 -3.70 20.13
C ARG A 382 -2.06 -4.69 19.95
N HIS A 383 -1.79 -5.87 19.39
CA HIS A 383 -2.81 -6.92 19.25
C HIS A 383 -3.23 -7.48 20.59
N SER A 384 -2.29 -7.66 21.52
CA SER A 384 -2.55 -8.14 22.88
C SER A 384 -3.34 -7.13 23.68
N PHE A 385 -3.00 -5.83 23.58
CA PHE A 385 -3.81 -4.78 24.19
C PHE A 385 -5.26 -4.83 23.70
N ALA A 386 -5.47 -4.94 22.39
CA ALA A 386 -6.84 -4.99 21.84
C ALA A 386 -7.62 -6.24 22.29
N LYS A 387 -6.92 -7.38 22.46
CA LYS A 387 -7.53 -8.61 23.00
C LYS A 387 -7.93 -8.42 24.46
N VAL A 388 -7.01 -7.99 25.32
CA VAL A 388 -7.27 -7.79 26.74
C VAL A 388 -8.36 -6.74 26.97
N ALA A 389 -8.32 -5.62 26.24
CA ALA A 389 -9.36 -4.60 26.33
C ALA A 389 -10.76 -5.14 25.96
N LYS A 390 -10.83 -6.07 25.01
CA LYS A 390 -12.08 -6.74 24.65
C LYS A 390 -12.54 -7.70 25.79
N GLU A 391 -11.61 -8.49 26.34
CA GLU A 391 -11.86 -9.37 27.48
C GLU A 391 -12.38 -8.60 28.72
N GLU A 392 -11.89 -7.36 28.89
CA GLU A 392 -12.35 -6.43 29.92
C GLU A 392 -13.67 -5.70 29.56
N GLY A 393 -14.29 -6.04 28.44
CA GLY A 393 -15.59 -5.51 28.04
C GLY A 393 -15.56 -4.11 27.42
N ILE A 394 -14.39 -3.62 26.97
CA ILE A 394 -14.31 -2.32 26.31
C ILE A 394 -15.01 -2.40 24.94
N GLU A 395 -15.97 -1.50 24.73
CA GLU A 395 -16.73 -1.41 23.49
C GLU A 395 -15.83 -1.17 22.26
N THR A 396 -16.22 -1.75 21.12
CA THR A 396 -15.45 -1.69 19.87
C THR A 396 -15.17 -0.26 19.41
N ASP A 397 -16.14 0.66 19.54
CA ASP A 397 -15.98 2.07 19.16
C ASP A 397 -14.95 2.79 20.03
N THR A 398 -15.01 2.59 21.34
CA THR A 398 -14.00 3.11 22.28
C THR A 398 -12.62 2.55 21.97
N LEU A 399 -12.52 1.24 21.74
CA LEU A 399 -11.27 0.59 21.38
C LEU A 399 -10.74 1.08 20.03
N GLN A 400 -11.62 1.34 19.06
CA GLN A 400 -11.26 1.93 17.78
C GLN A 400 -10.59 3.30 17.95
N LYS A 401 -11.17 4.16 18.78
CA LYS A 401 -10.63 5.48 19.13
C LYS A 401 -9.29 5.36 19.84
N MET A 402 -9.20 4.50 20.87
CA MET A 402 -7.95 4.23 21.59
C MET A 402 -6.83 3.74 20.69
N LEU A 403 -7.13 2.87 19.73
CA LEU A 403 -6.17 2.37 18.75
C LEU A 403 -5.89 3.35 17.60
N GLY A 404 -6.72 4.36 17.40
CA GLY A 404 -6.64 5.30 16.28
C GLY A 404 -6.82 4.62 14.93
N HIS A 405 -7.81 3.71 14.82
CA HIS A 405 -8.19 3.09 13.56
C HIS A 405 -9.21 3.96 12.80
N GLU A 406 -9.07 4.03 11.47
CA GLU A 406 -10.02 4.77 10.64
C GLU A 406 -11.31 3.98 10.38
N ARG A 407 -11.20 2.66 10.31
CA ARG A 407 -12.29 1.75 9.99
C ARG A 407 -12.49 0.75 11.10
N GLU A 408 -13.74 0.54 11.47
CA GLU A 408 -14.16 -0.44 12.48
C GLU A 408 -13.68 -1.87 12.12
N GLU A 409 -13.74 -2.25 10.83
CA GLU A 409 -13.22 -3.54 10.35
C GLU A 409 -11.74 -3.79 10.74
N THR A 410 -10.94 -2.71 10.81
CA THR A 410 -9.56 -2.82 11.27
C THR A 410 -9.52 -3.19 12.75
N THR A 411 -10.37 -2.60 13.58
CA THR A 411 -10.48 -2.93 15.00
C THR A 411 -10.97 -4.35 15.22
N LYS A 412 -12.02 -4.76 14.51
CA LYS A 412 -12.54 -6.14 14.54
C LYS A 412 -11.47 -7.17 14.19
N ARG A 413 -10.59 -6.91 13.23
CA ARG A 413 -9.44 -7.80 12.93
C ARG A 413 -8.44 -7.91 14.08
N TYR A 414 -8.25 -6.85 14.86
CA TYR A 414 -7.38 -6.88 16.04
C TYR A 414 -8.02 -7.63 17.20
N MET A 415 -9.33 -7.54 17.35
CA MET A 415 -10.08 -8.28 18.37
C MET A 415 -10.14 -9.79 18.09
N GLY A 416 -10.13 -10.20 16.82
CA GLY A 416 -10.34 -11.59 16.38
C GLY A 416 -11.82 -11.93 16.22
N GLU A 417 -12.12 -13.16 15.84
CA GLU A 417 -13.49 -13.70 15.91
C GLU A 417 -13.84 -14.02 17.36
N LEU A 418 -15.11 -13.95 17.69
CA LEU A 418 -15.61 -14.47 18.96
C LEU A 418 -15.42 -15.99 18.95
N ASP A 419 -14.79 -16.56 19.96
CA ASP A 419 -14.77 -18.00 20.10
C ASP A 419 -16.08 -18.48 20.76
N SER A 420 -16.31 -19.80 20.80
CA SER A 420 -17.54 -20.38 21.37
C SER A 420 -17.71 -20.00 22.83
N SER A 421 -16.63 -19.92 23.59
CA SER A 421 -16.67 -19.56 25.02
C SER A 421 -17.09 -18.10 25.26
N GLU A 422 -16.72 -17.19 24.34
CA GLU A 422 -17.17 -15.79 24.39
C GLU A 422 -18.67 -15.67 24.06
N TYR A 423 -19.19 -16.50 23.13
CA TYR A 423 -20.63 -16.58 22.85
C TYR A 423 -21.38 -17.12 24.06
N ASP A 424 -20.87 -18.19 24.69
CA ASP A 424 -21.48 -18.80 25.85
C ASP A 424 -21.52 -17.82 27.02
N SER A 425 -20.42 -17.14 27.34
CA SER A 425 -20.36 -16.11 28.38
C SER A 425 -21.29 -14.91 28.10
N ALA A 426 -21.45 -14.53 26.82
CA ALA A 426 -22.36 -13.47 26.43
C ALA A 426 -23.83 -13.90 26.59
N LEU A 427 -24.15 -15.14 26.29
CA LEU A 427 -25.48 -15.71 26.49
C LEU A 427 -25.81 -15.81 28.01
N GLU A 428 -24.88 -16.32 28.81
CA GLU A 428 -25.02 -16.38 30.26
C GLU A 428 -25.30 -14.99 30.85
N LYS A 429 -24.49 -13.97 30.52
CA LYS A 429 -24.71 -12.60 30.97
C LYS A 429 -26.06 -12.00 30.56
N ILE A 430 -26.58 -12.35 29.39
CA ILE A 430 -27.88 -11.89 28.89
C ILE A 430 -29.02 -12.54 29.72
N PHE A 431 -28.89 -13.82 30.00
CA PHE A 431 -29.92 -14.56 30.70
C PHE A 431 -29.84 -14.38 32.20
N GLU A 432 -28.65 -14.40 32.83
CA GLU A 432 -28.46 -14.08 34.26
C GLU A 432 -28.96 -12.68 34.63
N LYS A 433 -28.71 -11.66 33.72
CA LYS A 433 -29.20 -10.31 33.96
C LYS A 433 -30.73 -10.21 33.90
N LYS A 434 -31.37 -11.13 33.17
CA LYS A 434 -32.83 -11.20 33.07
C LYS A 434 -33.42 -11.87 34.29
N GLU A 435 -32.81 -12.94 34.81
CA GLU A 435 -33.23 -13.62 36.05
C GLU A 435 -33.01 -12.74 37.29
N GLN A 436 -31.88 -12.04 37.41
CA GLN A 436 -31.65 -11.08 38.48
C GLN A 436 -32.66 -9.93 38.46
N THR A 437 -33.01 -9.37 37.30
CA THR A 437 -33.99 -8.28 37.20
C THR A 437 -35.40 -8.75 37.60
N ASP A 438 -35.77 -9.96 37.28
CA ASP A 438 -37.07 -10.54 37.64
C ASP A 438 -37.12 -10.94 39.11
N ASN A 439 -36.04 -11.48 39.67
CA ASN A 439 -35.90 -11.75 41.09
C ASN A 439 -35.88 -10.46 41.95
N ASP A 440 -35.20 -9.40 41.49
CA ASP A 440 -35.20 -8.11 42.16
C ASP A 440 -36.61 -7.49 42.20
N LYS A 441 -37.36 -7.58 41.09
CA LYS A 441 -38.78 -7.17 41.06
C LYS A 441 -39.66 -8.00 41.99
N LEU A 442 -39.44 -9.30 42.04
CA LEU A 442 -40.17 -10.20 42.93
C LEU A 442 -39.85 -9.89 44.38
N ILE A 443 -38.57 -9.65 44.72
CA ILE A 443 -38.16 -9.24 46.08
C ILE A 443 -38.76 -7.88 46.43
N GLU A 444 -38.84 -6.94 45.53
CA GLU A 444 -39.45 -5.63 45.76
C GLU A 444 -40.97 -5.74 45.94
N GLN A 445 -41.63 -6.62 45.22
CA GLN A 445 -43.04 -6.94 45.38
C GLN A 445 -43.29 -7.62 46.75
N LEU A 446 -42.48 -8.58 47.16
CA LEU A 446 -42.56 -9.25 48.44
C LEU A 446 -42.32 -8.30 49.63
N LYS A 447 -41.43 -7.32 49.49
CA LYS A 447 -41.17 -6.27 50.49
C LYS A 447 -42.34 -5.29 50.68
N ARG A 448 -43.27 -5.20 49.77
CA ARG A 448 -44.44 -4.34 49.80
C ARG A 448 -45.68 -5.03 50.47
N LEU A 449 -45.61 -6.35 50.69
CA LEU A 449 -46.69 -7.11 51.30
C LEU A 449 -46.66 -6.96 52.80
N THR A 450 -47.83 -6.92 53.38
CA THR A 450 -48.00 -6.97 54.86
C THR A 450 -47.66 -8.36 55.42
N PRO A 451 -47.34 -8.49 56.72
CA PRO A 451 -47.04 -9.79 57.34
C PRO A 451 -48.12 -10.85 57.17
N GLU A 452 -49.38 -10.44 57.08
CA GLU A 452 -50.52 -11.35 56.87
C GLU A 452 -50.59 -11.83 55.40
N GLU A 453 -50.34 -10.97 54.43
CA GLU A 453 -50.29 -11.28 53.03
C GLU A 453 -49.06 -12.17 52.67
N LEU A 454 -47.94 -11.94 53.34
CA LEU A 454 -46.73 -12.76 53.18
C LEU A 454 -46.96 -14.18 53.66
N LYS A 455 -47.70 -14.36 54.82
CA LYS A 455 -48.12 -15.68 55.35
C LYS A 455 -49.03 -16.42 54.35
N LYS A 456 -49.94 -15.72 53.67
CA LYS A 456 -50.78 -16.34 52.64
C LYS A 456 -49.96 -16.84 51.43
N VAL A 457 -49.04 -16.04 50.95
CA VAL A 457 -48.15 -16.43 49.78
C VAL A 457 -47.27 -17.61 50.15
N ILE A 458 -46.76 -17.67 51.41
CA ILE A 458 -45.96 -18.82 51.88
C ILE A 458 -46.81 -20.09 51.97
N LEU A 459 -48.06 -19.96 52.44
CA LEU A 459 -49.01 -21.09 52.54
C LEU A 459 -49.41 -21.62 51.11
N GLU A 460 -49.58 -20.73 50.11
CA GLU A 460 -49.92 -21.11 48.72
C GLU A 460 -48.74 -21.74 47.99
N LEU A 461 -47.52 -21.41 48.36
CA LEU A 461 -46.31 -21.97 47.79
C LEU A 461 -45.86 -23.30 48.43
N HIS A 462 -46.61 -23.81 49.42
CA HIS A 462 -46.24 -25.04 50.15
C HIS A 462 -44.86 -25.00 50.82
N LEU A 463 -44.33 -23.81 51.19
CA LEU A 463 -43.09 -23.61 51.94
C LEU A 463 -43.30 -23.53 53.45
#